data_1721dc8eae933fb6db262803505d2e74
#
_entry.id   1721dc8eae933fb6db262803505d2e74
#
_cell.length_a   1.000
_cell.length_b   1.000
_cell.length_c   1.000
_cell.angle_alpha   90.00
_cell.angle_beta   90.00
_cell.angle_gamma   90.00
#
_symmetry.space_group_name_H-M   'P 1'
#
loop_
_entity.id
_entity.type
_entity.pdbx_description
1 polymer ?
#
loop_
_entity_poly.entity_id
_entity_poly.type
_entity_poly.pdbx_seq_one_letter_code
_entity_poly.pdbx_strand_id
1 'polypeptide(L)'
;TGIAPFASLIRDPQTFEDYDQIILTHTCRELAELEYGRLLVEGLSKDELMIELLGKNNIKKLNYYPTTTRENSSCMGRITEKLKNNKLFNDLNINDFSPLSDRAMVCGSIGLNLEIKSILDDLGFKEGANSEPAQYVVEKAFVG
;
A
#
# COMPACT_ATOMS: atom_id res chain seq x y z
N THR A 1 -6.30 -2.31 10.58
CA THR A 1 -6.90 -3.64 10.45
C THR A 1 -6.67 -4.30 9.10
N GLY A 2 -6.55 -3.55 8.02
CA GLY A 2 -6.31 -4.10 6.68
C GLY A 2 -4.84 -4.36 6.33
N ILE A 3 -3.92 -4.23 7.26
CA ILE A 3 -2.48 -4.30 6.98
C ILE A 3 -1.92 -5.73 6.95
N ALA A 4 -2.58 -6.68 7.59
CA ALA A 4 -2.06 -8.04 7.74
C ALA A 4 -1.71 -8.73 6.41
N PRO A 5 -2.52 -8.68 5.33
CA PRO A 5 -2.16 -9.28 4.06
C PRO A 5 -0.89 -8.66 3.46
N PHE A 6 -0.67 -7.37 3.68
CA PHE A 6 0.48 -6.66 3.14
C PHE A 6 1.77 -6.98 3.90
N ALA A 7 1.66 -7.36 5.18
CA ALA A 7 2.82 -7.75 5.98
C ALA A 7 3.59 -8.90 5.34
N SER A 8 2.89 -9.88 4.77
CA SER A 8 3.51 -11.00 4.07
C SER A 8 4.19 -10.55 2.77
N LEU A 9 3.54 -9.66 2.02
CA LEU A 9 4.08 -9.17 0.74
C LEU A 9 5.36 -8.36 0.91
N ILE A 10 5.43 -7.48 1.90
CA ILE A 10 6.62 -6.65 2.11
C ILE A 10 7.79 -7.42 2.74
N ARG A 11 7.55 -8.64 3.22
CA ARG A 11 8.59 -9.55 3.72
C ARG A 11 9.06 -10.54 2.66
N ASP A 12 8.42 -10.56 1.49
CA ASP A 12 8.76 -11.46 0.39
C ASP A 12 9.77 -10.80 -0.52
N PRO A 13 11.00 -11.35 -0.65
CA PRO A 13 12.02 -10.82 -1.56
C PRO A 13 11.55 -10.68 -3.00
N GLN A 14 10.67 -11.56 -3.46
CA GLN A 14 10.14 -11.55 -4.82
C GLN A 14 9.38 -10.24 -5.11
N THR A 15 8.68 -9.69 -4.13
CA THR A 15 7.99 -8.40 -4.29
C THR A 15 8.97 -7.29 -4.66
N PHE A 16 10.14 -7.27 -4.04
CA PHE A 16 11.17 -6.25 -4.32
C PHE A 16 11.88 -6.48 -5.65
N GLU A 17 11.91 -7.71 -6.12
CA GLU A 17 12.48 -8.01 -7.44
C GLU A 17 11.53 -7.65 -8.57
N ASP A 18 10.23 -7.87 -8.39
CA ASP A 18 9.21 -7.66 -9.41
C ASP A 18 8.89 -6.19 -9.66
N TYR A 19 9.12 -5.31 -8.68
CA TYR A 19 8.73 -3.91 -8.77
C TYR A 19 9.89 -2.96 -8.46
N ASP A 20 9.95 -1.85 -9.18
CA ASP A 20 10.95 -0.81 -8.96
C ASP A 20 10.62 0.03 -7.73
N GLN A 21 9.35 0.13 -7.38
CA GLN A 21 8.86 0.93 -6.25
C GLN A 21 7.66 0.25 -5.62
N ILE A 22 7.64 0.20 -4.30
CA ILE A 22 6.55 -0.39 -3.53
C ILE A 22 5.99 0.68 -2.61
N ILE A 23 4.69 0.90 -2.67
CA ILE A 23 4.00 1.89 -1.86
C ILE A 23 3.02 1.18 -0.96
N LEU A 24 3.23 1.28 0.35
CA LEU A 24 2.31 0.77 1.36
C LEU A 24 1.57 1.94 2.00
N THR A 25 0.29 2.07 1.68
CA THR A 25 -0.57 3.08 2.31
C THR A 25 -1.28 2.46 3.51
N HIS A 26 -1.37 3.21 4.59
CA HIS A 26 -1.98 2.75 5.83
C HIS A 26 -2.74 3.89 6.47
N THR A 27 -4.06 3.81 6.49
CA THR A 27 -4.94 4.83 7.05
C THR A 27 -5.62 4.31 8.30
N CYS A 28 -5.45 5.01 9.41
CA CYS A 28 -6.11 4.72 10.68
C CYS A 28 -6.73 6.00 11.24
N ARG A 29 -7.55 5.86 12.28
CA ARG A 29 -8.17 7.02 12.94
C ARG A 29 -7.16 7.80 13.76
N GLU A 30 -6.29 7.11 14.47
CA GLU A 30 -5.34 7.67 15.43
C GLU A 30 -3.93 7.14 15.19
N LEU A 31 -2.93 7.91 15.64
CA LEU A 31 -1.52 7.55 15.49
C LEU A 31 -1.16 6.21 16.15
N ALA A 32 -1.75 5.90 17.30
CA ALA A 32 -1.49 4.65 18.00
C ALA A 32 -1.84 3.42 17.15
N GLU A 33 -2.87 3.50 16.33
CA GLU A 33 -3.29 2.43 15.46
C GLU A 33 -2.32 2.17 14.30
N LEU A 34 -1.50 3.17 13.96
CA LEU A 34 -0.46 3.05 12.93
C LEU A 34 0.81 2.36 13.41
N GLU A 35 0.97 2.18 14.73
CA GLU A 35 2.22 1.71 15.34
C GLU A 35 2.66 0.34 14.80
N TYR A 36 1.72 -0.58 14.61
CA TYR A 36 2.04 -1.90 14.07
C TYR A 36 2.69 -1.81 12.68
N GLY A 37 2.11 -1.01 11.79
CA GLY A 37 2.65 -0.80 10.45
C GLY A 37 4.00 -0.10 10.45
N ARG A 38 4.15 0.92 11.29
CA ARG A 38 5.40 1.65 11.44
C ARG A 38 6.53 0.73 11.91
N LEU A 39 6.29 -0.06 12.95
CA LEU A 39 7.28 -1.00 13.47
C LEU A 39 7.63 -2.09 12.46
N LEU A 40 6.64 -2.55 11.71
CA LEU A 40 6.84 -3.56 10.66
C LEU A 40 7.79 -3.04 9.58
N VAL A 41 7.57 -1.83 9.09
CA VAL A 41 8.40 -1.22 8.05
C VAL A 41 9.80 -0.88 8.57
N GLU A 42 9.92 -0.31 9.76
CA GLU A 42 11.21 -0.04 10.38
C GLU A 42 12.01 -1.32 10.63
N GLY A 43 11.34 -2.38 11.10
CA GLY A 43 11.96 -3.68 11.33
C GLY A 43 12.51 -4.29 10.06
N LEU A 44 11.81 -4.12 8.95
CA LEU A 44 12.24 -4.64 7.65
C LEU A 44 13.56 -4.01 7.20
N SER A 45 13.73 -2.72 7.39
CA SER A 45 14.96 -2.02 7.01
C SER A 45 16.17 -2.42 7.85
N LYS A 46 15.94 -3.05 9.01
CA LYS A 46 16.97 -3.54 9.93
C LYS A 46 17.11 -5.07 9.91
N ASP A 47 16.30 -5.77 9.13
CA ASP A 47 16.30 -7.23 9.04
C ASP A 47 17.54 -7.68 8.26
N GLU A 48 18.48 -8.31 8.96
CA GLU A 48 19.75 -8.76 8.38
C GLU A 48 19.55 -9.75 7.22
N LEU A 49 18.56 -10.63 7.34
CA LEU A 49 18.27 -11.60 6.28
C LEU A 49 17.77 -10.93 5.02
N MET A 50 16.88 -9.95 5.15
CA MET A 50 16.36 -9.19 4.02
C MET A 50 17.46 -8.34 3.38
N ILE A 51 18.32 -7.73 4.18
CA ILE A 51 19.46 -6.95 3.69
C ILE A 51 20.43 -7.85 2.91
N GLU A 52 20.69 -9.05 3.41
CA GLU A 52 21.56 -10.02 2.74
C GLU A 52 20.97 -10.49 1.41
N LEU A 53 19.68 -10.81 1.38
CA LEU A 53 19.00 -11.33 0.19
C LEU A 53 18.80 -10.26 -0.90
N LEU A 54 18.47 -9.02 -0.51
CA LEU A 54 18.06 -7.96 -1.43
C LEU A 54 19.12 -6.88 -1.64
N GLY A 55 19.96 -6.64 -0.63
CA GLY A 55 20.82 -5.46 -0.60
C GLY A 55 20.07 -4.22 -0.08
N LYS A 56 20.81 -3.28 0.47
CA LYS A 56 20.25 -2.07 1.10
C LYS A 56 19.44 -1.21 0.13
N ASN A 57 19.87 -1.14 -1.13
CA ASN A 57 19.19 -0.31 -2.13
C ASN A 57 17.81 -0.84 -2.50
N ASN A 58 17.64 -2.17 -2.55
CA ASN A 58 16.34 -2.77 -2.87
C ASN A 58 15.34 -2.61 -1.75
N ILE A 59 15.76 -2.70 -0.49
CA ILE A 59 14.89 -2.46 0.66
C ILE A 59 14.33 -1.04 0.65
N LYS A 60 15.10 -0.07 0.19
CA LYS A 60 14.67 1.34 0.08
C LYS A 60 13.57 1.58 -0.96
N LYS A 61 13.23 0.58 -1.79
CA LYS A 61 12.10 0.68 -2.71
C LYS A 61 10.76 0.78 -1.99
N LEU A 62 10.68 0.34 -0.72
CA LEU A 62 9.45 0.40 0.06
C LEU A 62 9.24 1.80 0.62
N ASN A 63 8.11 2.40 0.25
CA ASN A 63 7.66 3.70 0.72
C ASN A 63 6.41 3.50 1.58
N TYR A 64 6.48 3.87 2.85
CA TYR A 64 5.35 3.80 3.76
C TYR A 64 4.64 5.15 3.80
N TYR A 65 3.33 5.15 3.53
CA TYR A 65 2.51 6.36 3.50
C TYR A 65 1.37 6.25 4.52
N PRO A 66 1.63 6.60 5.79
CA PRO A 66 0.60 6.56 6.84
C PRO A 66 -0.23 7.83 6.84
N THR A 67 -1.54 7.68 7.08
CA THR A 67 -2.46 8.81 7.26
C THR A 67 -3.37 8.57 8.45
N THR A 68 -3.83 9.66 9.07
CA THR A 68 -4.84 9.62 10.13
C THR A 68 -6.08 10.38 9.73
N THR A 69 -7.25 9.93 10.22
CA THR A 69 -8.53 10.56 9.89
C THR A 69 -9.13 11.37 11.03
N ARG A 70 -8.73 11.12 12.29
CA ARG A 70 -9.29 11.77 13.46
C ARG A 70 -8.27 12.51 14.30
N GLU A 71 -7.06 12.01 14.42
CA GLU A 71 -5.99 12.62 15.19
C GLU A 71 -5.06 13.43 14.29
N ASN A 72 -4.58 14.58 14.75
CA ASN A 72 -3.62 15.39 14.01
C ASN A 72 -2.30 14.65 13.82
N SER A 73 -1.83 14.64 12.59
CA SER A 73 -0.56 14.02 12.20
C SER A 73 0.06 14.78 11.03
N SER A 74 1.24 14.38 10.61
CA SER A 74 1.93 14.98 9.47
C SER A 74 1.16 14.79 8.15
N CYS A 75 0.32 13.76 8.04
CA CYS A 75 -0.52 13.54 6.89
C CYS A 75 -1.91 13.12 7.34
N MET A 76 -2.90 13.98 7.12
CA MET A 76 -4.28 13.74 7.52
C MET A 76 -5.19 13.51 6.34
N GLY A 77 -6.20 12.66 6.52
CA GLY A 77 -7.25 12.41 5.56
C GLY A 77 -7.26 10.95 5.09
N ARG A 78 -8.31 10.62 4.36
CA ARG A 78 -8.49 9.28 3.81
C ARG A 78 -7.61 9.08 2.59
N ILE A 79 -7.14 7.85 2.38
CA ILE A 79 -6.30 7.54 1.20
C ILE A 79 -7.04 7.84 -0.11
N THR A 80 -8.36 7.68 -0.15
CA THR A 80 -9.18 8.00 -1.31
C THR A 80 -9.07 9.46 -1.70
N GLU A 81 -9.03 10.38 -0.73
CA GLU A 81 -8.82 11.80 -0.97
C GLU A 81 -7.43 12.09 -1.52
N LYS A 82 -6.41 11.43 -0.97
CA LYS A 82 -5.02 11.58 -1.40
C LYS A 82 -4.80 11.13 -2.84
N LEU A 83 -5.55 10.11 -3.27
CA LEU A 83 -5.53 9.66 -4.66
C LEU A 83 -6.26 10.62 -5.59
N LYS A 84 -7.43 11.12 -5.18
CA LYS A 84 -8.25 12.01 -6.01
C LYS A 84 -7.63 13.39 -6.21
N ASN A 85 -6.96 13.94 -5.19
CA ASN A 85 -6.35 15.26 -5.26
C ASN A 85 -4.86 15.24 -5.63
N ASN A 86 -4.33 14.08 -6.01
CA ASN A 86 -2.93 13.86 -6.39
C ASN A 86 -1.91 14.11 -5.28
N LYS A 87 -2.36 14.24 -4.03
CA LYS A 87 -1.45 14.53 -2.92
C LYS A 87 -0.49 13.36 -2.67
N LEU A 88 -0.95 12.11 -2.80
CA LEU A 88 -0.10 10.94 -2.68
C LEU A 88 1.07 11.01 -3.68
N PHE A 89 0.77 11.30 -4.93
CA PHE A 89 1.77 11.35 -5.99
C PHE A 89 2.76 12.50 -5.77
N ASN A 90 2.27 13.66 -5.34
CA ASN A 90 3.11 14.81 -5.03
C ASN A 90 4.01 14.56 -3.82
N ASP A 91 3.46 13.98 -2.74
CA ASP A 91 4.21 13.68 -1.52
C ASP A 91 5.32 12.66 -1.76
N LEU A 92 5.08 11.67 -2.60
CA LEU A 92 6.03 10.62 -2.92
C LEU A 92 6.90 10.96 -4.15
N ASN A 93 6.60 12.07 -4.82
CA ASN A 93 7.30 12.51 -6.03
C ASN A 93 7.31 11.42 -7.12
N ILE A 94 6.13 10.90 -7.42
CA ILE A 94 5.91 9.86 -8.43
C ILE A 94 4.87 10.31 -9.43
N ASN A 95 4.84 9.63 -10.59
CA ASN A 95 3.81 9.84 -11.59
C ASN A 95 2.49 9.19 -11.18
N ASP A 96 1.41 9.57 -11.81
CA ASP A 96 0.10 8.95 -11.61
C ASP A 96 0.18 7.45 -11.93
N PHE A 97 -0.68 6.67 -11.27
CA PHE A 97 -0.74 5.23 -11.50
C PHE A 97 -1.18 4.92 -12.94
N SER A 98 -0.52 3.94 -13.55
CA SER A 98 -0.81 3.46 -14.88
C SER A 98 -1.07 1.95 -14.89
N PRO A 99 -2.18 1.48 -15.51
CA PRO A 99 -2.44 0.03 -15.59
C PRO A 99 -1.41 -0.72 -16.44
N LEU A 100 -0.62 -0.01 -17.25
CA LEU A 100 0.41 -0.61 -18.09
C LEU A 100 1.63 -1.07 -17.28
N SER A 101 1.96 -0.34 -16.21
CA SER A 101 3.19 -0.58 -15.43
C SER A 101 2.95 -0.86 -13.96
N ASP A 102 1.79 -0.46 -13.42
CA ASP A 102 1.52 -0.52 -11.99
C ASP A 102 0.52 -1.62 -11.63
N ARG A 103 0.63 -2.09 -10.40
CA ARG A 103 -0.30 -3.09 -9.84
C ARG A 103 -0.73 -2.63 -8.46
N ALA A 104 -1.96 -2.94 -8.08
CA ALA A 104 -2.51 -2.54 -6.80
C ALA A 104 -3.12 -3.72 -6.05
N MET A 105 -3.02 -3.68 -4.73
CA MET A 105 -3.70 -4.60 -3.83
C MET A 105 -4.45 -3.76 -2.81
N VAL A 106 -5.73 -4.05 -2.63
CA VAL A 106 -6.62 -3.29 -1.77
C VAL A 106 -7.18 -4.19 -0.67
N CYS A 107 -7.07 -3.75 0.56
CA CYS A 107 -7.65 -4.46 1.70
C CYS A 107 -8.12 -3.46 2.75
N GLY A 108 -9.39 -3.56 3.12
CA GLY A 108 -9.99 -2.69 4.11
C GLY A 108 -11.45 -2.99 4.30
N SER A 109 -12.18 -1.99 4.82
CA SER A 109 -13.63 -2.09 4.95
C SER A 109 -14.30 -2.20 3.58
N ILE A 110 -15.55 -2.67 3.57
CA ILE A 110 -16.32 -2.76 2.31
C ILE A 110 -16.43 -1.39 1.64
N GLY A 111 -16.67 -0.33 2.40
CA GLY A 111 -16.77 1.02 1.87
C GLY A 111 -15.45 1.51 1.24
N LEU A 112 -14.33 1.29 1.91
CA LEU A 112 -13.01 1.64 1.38
C LEU A 112 -12.71 0.86 0.10
N ASN A 113 -12.96 -0.44 0.12
CA ASN A 113 -12.70 -1.30 -1.04
C ASN A 113 -13.50 -0.85 -2.26
N LEU A 114 -14.77 -0.48 -2.08
CA LEU A 114 -15.63 0.01 -3.16
C LEU A 114 -15.15 1.36 -3.72
N GLU A 115 -14.73 2.29 -2.85
CA GLU A 115 -14.21 3.59 -3.29
C GLU A 115 -12.91 3.44 -4.08
N ILE A 116 -11.97 2.64 -3.59
CA ILE A 116 -10.70 2.39 -4.28
C ILE A 116 -10.93 1.66 -5.60
N LYS A 117 -11.83 0.68 -5.61
CA LYS A 117 -12.22 -0.01 -6.85
C LYS A 117 -12.70 0.99 -7.89
N SER A 118 -13.56 1.91 -7.52
CA SER A 118 -14.07 2.94 -8.44
C SER A 118 -12.93 3.80 -9.00
N ILE A 119 -12.00 4.22 -8.15
CA ILE A 119 -10.84 5.02 -8.58
C ILE A 119 -9.97 4.25 -9.57
N LEU A 120 -9.67 2.98 -9.26
CA LEU A 120 -8.82 2.14 -10.12
C LEU A 120 -9.51 1.82 -11.45
N ASP A 121 -10.81 1.53 -11.43
CA ASP A 121 -11.59 1.30 -12.65
C ASP A 121 -11.57 2.55 -13.56
N ASP A 122 -11.72 3.73 -12.97
CA ASP A 122 -11.66 5.00 -13.71
C ASP A 122 -10.28 5.26 -14.34
N LEU A 123 -9.23 4.73 -13.71
CA LEU A 123 -7.86 4.83 -14.25
C LEU A 123 -7.56 3.75 -15.31
N GLY A 124 -8.49 2.85 -15.58
CA GLY A 124 -8.32 1.79 -16.57
C GLY A 124 -7.75 0.49 -16.03
N PHE A 125 -7.61 0.33 -14.71
CA PHE A 125 -7.20 -0.92 -14.10
C PHE A 125 -8.34 -1.92 -14.14
N LYS A 126 -8.00 -3.19 -14.34
CA LYS A 126 -8.97 -4.29 -14.31
C LYS A 126 -8.76 -5.13 -13.06
N GLU A 127 -9.87 -5.47 -12.39
CA GLU A 127 -9.85 -6.34 -11.24
C GLU A 127 -9.53 -7.77 -11.64
N GLY A 128 -8.63 -8.40 -10.89
CA GLY A 128 -8.29 -9.80 -11.04
C GLY A 128 -8.60 -10.59 -9.78
N ALA A 129 -8.32 -11.87 -9.83
CA ALA A 129 -8.41 -12.80 -8.71
C ALA A 129 -7.17 -13.68 -8.71
N ASN A 130 -6.99 -14.51 -7.67
CA ASN A 130 -5.86 -15.43 -7.59
C ASN A 130 -5.80 -16.40 -8.78
N SER A 131 -6.98 -16.76 -9.33
CA SER A 131 -7.10 -17.64 -10.49
C SER A 131 -6.84 -16.93 -11.83
N GLU A 132 -7.09 -15.62 -11.90
CA GLU A 132 -6.90 -14.79 -13.09
C GLU A 132 -6.28 -13.45 -12.70
N PRO A 133 -4.94 -13.37 -12.62
CA PRO A 133 -4.27 -12.11 -12.28
C PRO A 133 -4.56 -11.00 -13.30
N ALA A 134 -4.81 -9.80 -12.78
CA ALA A 134 -4.99 -8.59 -13.58
C ALA A 134 -4.28 -7.43 -12.90
N GLN A 135 -4.73 -6.18 -13.13
CA GLN A 135 -4.00 -5.02 -12.63
C GLN A 135 -4.21 -4.75 -11.14
N TYR A 136 -5.32 -5.20 -10.55
CA TYR A 136 -5.50 -5.09 -9.10
C TYR A 136 -6.34 -6.23 -8.54
N VAL A 137 -6.19 -6.46 -7.23
CA VAL A 137 -7.00 -7.42 -6.48
C VAL A 137 -7.55 -6.76 -5.22
N VAL A 138 -8.73 -7.20 -4.80
CA VAL A 138 -9.38 -6.73 -3.57
C VAL A 138 -9.48 -7.88 -2.59
N GLU A 139 -8.86 -7.71 -1.42
CA GLU A 139 -8.95 -8.65 -0.30
C GLU A 139 -9.94 -8.12 0.73
N LYS A 140 -10.76 -9.01 1.27
CA LYS A 140 -11.70 -8.63 2.33
C LYS A 140 -11.03 -8.76 3.69
N ALA A 141 -10.95 -7.67 4.44
CA ALA A 141 -10.40 -7.68 5.78
C ALA A 141 -11.30 -8.41 6.77
N PHE A 142 -12.59 -8.38 6.52
CA PHE A 142 -13.59 -9.02 7.39
C PHE A 142 -14.49 -9.90 6.54
N VAL A 143 -14.52 -11.18 6.90
CA VAL A 143 -15.44 -12.15 6.30
C VAL A 143 -16.61 -12.31 7.28
N GLY A 144 -17.71 -11.82 6.89
CA GLY A 144 -18.89 -11.90 7.75
C GLY A 144 -20.12 -12.10 6.96
#